data_726abaa5f7549fadeecb46991a6debdf
#
_entry.id   726abaa5f7549fadeecb46991a6debdf
#
_cell.length_a   1.000
_cell.length_b   1.000
_cell.length_c   1.000
_cell.angle_alpha   90.00
_cell.angle_beta   90.00
_cell.angle_gamma   90.00
#
_symmetry.space_group_name_H-M   'P 1'
#
loop_
_entity.id
_entity.type
_entity.pdbx_description
1 polymer ?
#
loop_
_entity_poly.entity_id
_entity_poly.type
_entity_poly.pdbx_seq_one_letter_code
_entity_poly.pdbx_strand_id
1 'polypeptide(L)'
;MHVIDAHTHVFPQYAELAVRVMDRCNVECCVTLAWHDGFGDGLKRHLDAFGRYPGRFVVFGNVDWSRINEPGFGERAARQMEIDAQVGMRGLKIYKALGLEYTKPDGSFWRVNDPAFDPIWGTAGRLGLVVLIHTADPMAFWQPVDERNFWNGVLYGEYDWWSYYRKGFPSREELLAERNDVIARHPETTFVCPHVGSRADCLDAAADDLEALPNLYYDLSARIPILGLTEERAAHAREFFIRFQDRILFGTDMIYDDTNVPTGQQAQILYQPGEIPLEEADPYQRYVETSTAFFNSHIEFLTTDHVQSNPPFKRSRKPFAVHGVNLPGE
;
A
#
# COMPACT_ATOMS: atom_id res chain seq x y z
N MET A 1 22.29 -3.86 -7.53
CA MET A 1 20.92 -3.47 -7.97
C MET A 1 20.55 -2.26 -7.14
N HIS A 2 20.10 -1.18 -7.77
CA HIS A 2 19.52 -0.02 -7.07
C HIS A 2 18.02 -0.27 -6.94
N VAL A 3 17.52 -0.27 -5.72
CA VAL A 3 16.10 -0.56 -5.45
C VAL A 3 15.42 0.71 -4.95
N ILE A 4 14.25 1.01 -5.51
CA ILE A 4 13.33 2.02 -5.00
C ILE A 4 12.12 1.29 -4.41
N ASP A 5 11.80 1.56 -3.15
CA ASP A 5 10.58 1.04 -2.52
C ASP A 5 9.45 2.07 -2.70
N ALA A 6 8.51 1.76 -3.59
CA ALA A 6 7.45 2.68 -3.97
C ALA A 6 6.27 2.75 -2.96
N HIS A 7 6.33 1.98 -1.85
CA HIS A 7 5.25 1.95 -0.88
C HIS A 7 5.76 1.68 0.53
N THR A 8 5.91 2.74 1.31
CA THR A 8 6.24 2.67 2.74
C THR A 8 5.41 3.68 3.54
N HIS A 9 5.33 3.48 4.85
CA HIS A 9 4.70 4.41 5.79
C HIS A 9 5.69 4.77 6.89
N VAL A 10 6.32 5.93 6.80
CA VAL A 10 7.35 6.38 7.75
C VAL A 10 6.85 7.58 8.52
N PHE A 11 6.71 7.46 9.84
CA PHE A 11 6.47 8.63 10.68
C PHE A 11 7.75 9.47 10.80
N PRO A 12 7.65 10.80 10.85
CA PRO A 12 8.80 11.71 10.88
C PRO A 12 9.89 11.36 11.89
N GLN A 13 9.50 10.92 13.09
CA GLN A 13 10.43 10.55 14.17
C GLN A 13 11.25 9.27 13.88
N TYR A 14 10.82 8.45 12.92
CA TYR A 14 11.51 7.21 12.52
C TYR A 14 12.29 7.33 11.21
N ALA A 15 12.51 8.54 10.69
CA ALA A 15 13.25 8.76 9.45
C ALA A 15 14.67 8.14 9.48
N GLU A 16 15.40 8.31 10.59
CA GLU A 16 16.73 7.71 10.76
C GLU A 16 16.69 6.18 10.77
N LEU A 17 15.69 5.60 11.46
CA LEU A 17 15.50 4.16 11.50
C LEU A 17 15.19 3.59 10.11
N ALA A 18 14.33 4.27 9.35
CA ALA A 18 14.02 3.89 7.98
C ALA A 18 15.29 3.90 7.10
N VAL A 19 16.14 4.93 7.22
CA VAL A 19 17.43 4.98 6.51
C VAL A 19 18.33 3.81 6.89
N ARG A 20 18.43 3.44 8.19
CA ARG A 20 19.20 2.27 8.63
C ARG A 20 18.72 0.97 7.96
N VAL A 21 17.39 0.78 7.85
CA VAL A 21 16.83 -0.40 7.16
C VAL A 21 17.12 -0.33 5.66
N MET A 22 16.91 0.82 5.04
CA MET A 22 17.21 1.04 3.62
C MET A 22 18.68 0.72 3.29
N ASP A 23 19.62 1.20 4.10
CA ASP A 23 21.05 0.94 3.91
C ASP A 23 21.35 -0.56 4.00
N ARG A 24 20.74 -1.26 4.95
CA ARG A 24 20.91 -2.71 5.13
C ARG A 24 20.30 -3.53 3.99
N CYS A 25 19.24 -3.01 3.37
CA CYS A 25 18.52 -3.64 2.26
C CYS A 25 18.98 -3.16 0.87
N ASN A 26 19.97 -2.26 0.82
CA ASN A 26 20.44 -1.62 -0.41
C ASN A 26 19.32 -0.88 -1.18
N VAL A 27 18.40 -0.26 -0.43
CA VAL A 27 17.34 0.60 -0.98
C VAL A 27 17.88 2.02 -1.11
N GLU A 28 17.85 2.55 -2.31
CA GLU A 28 18.35 3.91 -2.60
C GLU A 28 17.36 4.97 -2.10
N CYS A 29 16.10 4.80 -2.42
CA CYS A 29 15.02 5.73 -2.11
C CYS A 29 13.74 4.99 -1.74
N CYS A 30 12.92 5.56 -0.89
CA CYS A 30 11.56 5.09 -0.70
C CYS A 30 10.51 6.20 -0.88
N VAL A 31 9.34 5.82 -1.37
CA VAL A 31 8.15 6.66 -1.35
C VAL A 31 7.47 6.45 -0.01
N THR A 32 7.40 7.50 0.82
CA THR A 32 6.68 7.47 2.08
C THR A 32 5.31 8.11 1.95
N LEU A 33 4.30 7.37 2.35
CA LEU A 33 2.89 7.73 2.23
C LEU A 33 2.41 8.26 3.58
N ALA A 34 2.27 9.60 3.67
CA ALA A 34 1.85 10.23 4.91
C ALA A 34 0.44 9.77 5.30
N TRP A 35 0.22 9.61 6.61
CA TRP A 35 -1.09 9.29 7.18
C TRP A 35 -2.02 10.52 7.13
N HIS A 36 -3.00 10.57 8.03
CA HIS A 36 -4.05 11.60 8.05
C HIS A 36 -3.55 13.04 8.23
N ASP A 37 -2.31 13.26 8.64
CA ASP A 37 -1.69 14.58 8.82
C ASP A 37 -0.80 15.03 7.64
N GLY A 38 -0.85 14.35 6.50
CA GLY A 38 -0.01 14.58 5.32
C GLY A 38 -0.36 15.81 4.48
N PHE A 39 -0.86 16.90 5.08
CA PHE A 39 -1.19 18.17 4.43
C PHE A 39 -0.80 19.38 5.30
N GLY A 40 -0.62 20.55 4.70
CA GLY A 40 -0.34 21.80 5.41
C GLY A 40 0.86 21.68 6.36
N ASP A 41 0.68 22.07 7.63
CA ASP A 41 1.75 22.01 8.63
C ASP A 41 2.17 20.58 9.01
N GLY A 42 1.24 19.61 8.87
CA GLY A 42 1.59 18.19 9.01
C GLY A 42 2.58 17.74 7.96
N LEU A 43 2.29 18.03 6.69
CA LEU A 43 3.19 17.73 5.59
C LEU A 43 4.57 18.38 5.76
N LYS A 44 4.62 19.64 6.24
CA LYS A 44 5.91 20.30 6.51
C LYS A 44 6.76 19.55 7.52
N ARG A 45 6.14 19.01 8.60
CA ARG A 45 6.87 18.18 9.57
C ARG A 45 7.49 16.94 8.91
N HIS A 46 6.75 16.29 7.99
CA HIS A 46 7.28 15.17 7.21
C HIS A 46 8.48 15.62 6.34
N LEU A 47 8.31 16.69 5.58
CA LEU A 47 9.34 17.21 4.68
C LEU A 47 10.60 17.65 5.45
N ASP A 48 10.47 18.30 6.61
CA ASP A 48 11.58 18.73 7.45
C ASP A 48 12.36 17.53 8.02
N ALA A 49 11.66 16.48 8.44
CA ALA A 49 12.30 15.27 8.96
C ALA A 49 13.08 14.52 7.86
N PHE A 50 12.44 14.31 6.71
CA PHE A 50 13.01 13.56 5.59
C PHE A 50 14.05 14.38 4.80
N GLY A 51 13.95 15.70 4.80
CA GLY A 51 14.93 16.61 4.19
C GLY A 51 16.33 16.51 4.79
N ARG A 52 16.47 15.93 5.99
CA ARG A 52 17.78 15.62 6.62
C ARG A 52 18.52 14.48 5.90
N TYR A 53 17.85 13.75 5.04
CA TYR A 53 18.37 12.60 4.30
C TYR A 53 18.15 12.81 2.79
N PRO A 54 18.92 13.71 2.14
CA PRO A 54 18.71 14.07 0.74
C PRO A 54 18.69 12.87 -0.19
N GLY A 55 17.68 12.80 -1.06
CA GLY A 55 17.52 11.74 -2.05
C GLY A 55 16.97 10.40 -1.50
N ARG A 56 16.76 10.27 -0.18
CA ARG A 56 16.30 9.01 0.40
C ARG A 56 14.78 8.87 0.48
N PHE A 57 14.03 9.97 0.44
CA PHE A 57 12.58 9.97 0.58
C PHE A 57 11.89 10.79 -0.48
N VAL A 58 10.82 10.23 -1.05
CA VAL A 58 9.81 10.94 -1.82
C VAL A 58 8.52 10.96 -0.99
N VAL A 59 7.99 12.15 -0.70
CA VAL A 59 6.85 12.30 0.21
C VAL A 59 5.55 12.45 -0.57
N PHE A 60 4.63 11.50 -0.35
CA PHE A 60 3.23 11.61 -0.77
C PHE A 60 2.41 12.14 0.40
N GLY A 61 1.72 13.22 0.17
CA GLY A 61 0.83 13.83 1.14
C GLY A 61 -0.57 13.22 1.13
N ASN A 62 -1.48 13.93 1.76
CA ASN A 62 -2.89 13.56 1.86
C ASN A 62 -3.77 14.81 1.75
N VAL A 63 -5.09 14.65 1.80
CA VAL A 63 -6.05 15.75 1.96
C VAL A 63 -6.76 15.65 3.30
N ASP A 64 -7.31 16.74 3.79
CA ASP A 64 -8.05 16.79 5.05
C ASP A 64 -9.45 16.17 4.90
N TRP A 65 -9.52 14.84 4.94
CA TRP A 65 -10.77 14.09 4.83
C TRP A 65 -11.75 14.33 5.97
N SER A 66 -11.33 14.93 7.10
CA SER A 66 -12.24 15.27 8.20
C SER A 66 -13.33 16.28 7.76
N ARG A 67 -13.07 16.99 6.67
CA ARG A 67 -13.95 18.03 6.10
C ARG A 67 -14.74 17.54 4.87
N ILE A 68 -14.78 16.23 4.61
CA ILE A 68 -15.38 15.64 3.40
C ILE A 68 -16.86 16.04 3.19
N ASN A 69 -17.59 16.25 4.27
CA ASN A 69 -19.01 16.62 4.26
C ASN A 69 -19.26 18.14 4.14
N GLU A 70 -18.23 18.97 4.07
CA GLU A 70 -18.39 20.39 3.89
C GLU A 70 -18.62 20.76 2.42
N PRO A 71 -19.50 21.73 2.12
CA PRO A 71 -19.69 22.21 0.75
C PRO A 71 -18.38 22.67 0.11
N GLY A 72 -18.12 22.28 -1.13
CA GLY A 72 -16.89 22.66 -1.86
C GLY A 72 -15.62 22.00 -1.30
N PHE A 73 -15.73 20.80 -0.72
CA PHE A 73 -14.59 20.04 -0.18
C PHE A 73 -13.52 19.81 -1.25
N GLY A 74 -13.89 19.30 -2.44
CA GLY A 74 -12.92 18.98 -3.50
C GLY A 74 -12.10 20.19 -3.95
N GLU A 75 -12.74 21.35 -4.13
CA GLU A 75 -12.05 22.58 -4.53
C GLU A 75 -11.11 23.11 -3.43
N ARG A 76 -11.50 22.96 -2.15
CA ARG A 76 -10.59 23.33 -1.03
C ARG A 76 -9.40 22.40 -0.94
N ALA A 77 -9.64 21.09 -1.06
CA ALA A 77 -8.59 20.08 -1.09
C ALA A 77 -7.60 20.35 -2.24
N ALA A 78 -8.12 20.63 -3.44
CA ALA A 78 -7.33 20.99 -4.60
C ALA A 78 -6.44 22.23 -4.37
N ARG A 79 -6.97 23.29 -3.78
CA ARG A 79 -6.18 24.48 -3.41
C ARG A 79 -5.11 24.19 -2.36
N GLN A 80 -5.40 23.33 -1.38
CA GLN A 80 -4.39 22.93 -0.41
C GLN A 80 -3.27 22.11 -1.09
N MET A 81 -3.62 21.21 -2.01
CA MET A 81 -2.64 20.43 -2.78
C MET A 81 -1.72 21.32 -3.62
N GLU A 82 -2.22 22.43 -4.19
CA GLU A 82 -1.40 23.40 -4.93
C GLU A 82 -0.33 24.04 -4.03
N ILE A 83 -0.68 24.36 -2.78
CA ILE A 83 0.25 24.89 -1.78
C ILE A 83 1.26 23.80 -1.37
N ASP A 84 0.77 22.59 -1.09
CA ASP A 84 1.57 21.47 -0.61
C ASP A 84 2.57 20.97 -1.67
N ALA A 85 2.20 21.02 -2.96
CA ALA A 85 3.11 20.72 -4.07
C ALA A 85 4.26 21.71 -4.16
N GLN A 86 4.00 23.01 -3.91
CA GLN A 86 5.04 24.07 -3.94
C GLN A 86 6.07 23.87 -2.82
N VAL A 87 5.69 23.31 -1.67
CA VAL A 87 6.63 23.07 -0.55
C VAL A 87 7.31 21.71 -0.62
N GLY A 88 6.93 20.81 -1.56
CA GLY A 88 7.69 19.60 -1.80
C GLY A 88 6.91 18.29 -1.84
N MET A 89 5.58 18.31 -1.72
CA MET A 89 4.75 17.12 -1.97
C MET A 89 4.96 16.62 -3.41
N ARG A 90 5.12 15.30 -3.59
CA ARG A 90 5.37 14.68 -4.90
C ARG A 90 4.28 13.73 -5.36
N GLY A 91 3.31 13.45 -4.51
CA GLY A 91 2.17 12.60 -4.81
C GLY A 91 1.13 12.70 -3.72
N LEU A 92 0.01 12.03 -3.94
CA LEU A 92 -1.14 12.00 -3.05
C LEU A 92 -1.44 10.55 -2.66
N LYS A 93 -1.59 10.28 -1.36
CA LYS A 93 -2.09 9.01 -0.84
C LYS A 93 -3.59 9.11 -0.57
N ILE A 94 -4.34 8.19 -1.15
CA ILE A 94 -5.75 7.96 -0.82
C ILE A 94 -5.86 6.61 -0.13
N TYR A 95 -6.47 6.61 1.05
CA TYR A 95 -6.71 5.40 1.82
C TYR A 95 -8.05 4.75 1.46
N LYS A 96 -8.17 3.46 1.72
CA LYS A 96 -9.39 2.68 1.49
C LYS A 96 -10.60 3.15 2.32
N ALA A 97 -10.40 4.04 3.28
CA ALA A 97 -11.45 4.74 3.98
C ALA A 97 -12.43 5.45 3.04
N LEU A 98 -11.94 5.94 1.88
CA LEU A 98 -12.83 6.40 0.80
C LEU A 98 -13.51 5.19 0.14
N GLY A 99 -14.81 5.12 0.29
CA GLY A 99 -15.66 4.01 -0.14
C GLY A 99 -16.01 3.00 0.97
N LEU A 100 -15.26 2.95 2.08
CA LEU A 100 -15.45 1.97 3.15
C LEU A 100 -15.71 2.56 4.55
N GLU A 101 -15.33 3.82 4.80
CA GLU A 101 -15.45 4.41 6.15
C GLU A 101 -16.11 5.78 6.10
N TYR A 102 -15.77 6.62 5.12
CA TYR A 102 -16.34 7.97 5.04
C TYR A 102 -17.80 7.91 4.62
N THR A 103 -18.67 8.51 5.43
CA THR A 103 -20.10 8.53 5.20
C THR A 103 -20.62 9.96 4.97
N LYS A 104 -21.67 10.05 4.17
CA LYS A 104 -22.49 11.26 3.99
C LYS A 104 -23.37 11.49 5.23
N PRO A 105 -23.95 12.68 5.41
CA PRO A 105 -24.86 12.95 6.54
C PRO A 105 -26.08 12.02 6.62
N ASP A 106 -26.48 11.40 5.52
CA ASP A 106 -27.58 10.42 5.48
C ASP A 106 -27.14 8.98 5.86
N GLY A 107 -25.86 8.79 6.18
CA GLY A 107 -25.28 7.50 6.56
C GLY A 107 -24.83 6.63 5.40
N SER A 108 -25.06 7.02 4.15
CA SER A 108 -24.51 6.30 2.99
C SER A 108 -23.00 6.53 2.85
N PHE A 109 -22.27 5.56 2.31
CA PHE A 109 -20.84 5.73 2.02
C PHE A 109 -20.61 6.74 0.90
N TRP A 110 -19.55 7.54 1.04
CA TRP A 110 -19.02 8.30 -0.08
C TRP A 110 -18.50 7.33 -1.15
N ARG A 111 -18.94 7.51 -2.38
CA ARG A 111 -18.46 6.72 -3.51
C ARG A 111 -17.07 7.20 -3.92
N VAL A 112 -16.20 6.27 -4.34
CA VAL A 112 -14.84 6.63 -4.81
C VAL A 112 -14.91 7.59 -6.01
N ASN A 113 -15.87 7.39 -6.90
CA ASN A 113 -16.08 8.17 -8.11
C ASN A 113 -17.06 9.34 -7.96
N ASP A 114 -17.38 9.78 -6.74
CA ASP A 114 -18.26 10.94 -6.56
C ASP A 114 -17.64 12.17 -7.23
N PRO A 115 -18.39 12.90 -8.10
CA PRO A 115 -17.86 14.06 -8.82
C PRO A 115 -17.35 15.19 -7.92
N ALA A 116 -17.75 15.23 -6.65
CA ALA A 116 -17.22 16.17 -5.67
C ALA A 116 -15.69 16.06 -5.48
N PHE A 117 -15.08 14.94 -5.86
CA PHE A 117 -13.64 14.70 -5.77
C PHE A 117 -12.87 14.97 -7.07
N ASP A 118 -13.55 15.21 -8.20
CA ASP A 118 -12.91 15.48 -9.49
C ASP A 118 -11.89 16.64 -9.45
N PRO A 119 -12.10 17.74 -8.65
CA PRO A 119 -11.08 18.76 -8.49
C PRO A 119 -9.76 18.25 -7.90
N ILE A 120 -9.78 17.22 -7.04
CA ILE A 120 -8.58 16.60 -6.45
C ILE A 120 -7.81 15.88 -7.56
N TRP A 121 -8.49 14.99 -8.28
CA TRP A 121 -7.87 14.18 -9.33
C TRP A 121 -7.31 15.05 -10.46
N GLY A 122 -8.10 15.98 -10.98
CA GLY A 122 -7.67 16.91 -12.04
C GLY A 122 -6.52 17.81 -11.60
N THR A 123 -6.46 18.23 -10.33
CA THR A 123 -5.33 19.01 -9.81
C THR A 123 -4.07 18.18 -9.69
N ALA A 124 -4.16 16.93 -9.27
CA ALA A 124 -3.01 16.03 -9.26
C ALA A 124 -2.38 15.92 -10.66
N GLY A 125 -3.19 15.70 -11.71
CA GLY A 125 -2.71 15.65 -13.10
C GLY A 125 -2.03 16.94 -13.55
N ARG A 126 -2.67 18.11 -13.32
CA ARG A 126 -2.08 19.42 -13.67
C ARG A 126 -0.76 19.71 -12.98
N LEU A 127 -0.58 19.21 -11.76
CA LEU A 127 0.65 19.40 -10.96
C LEU A 127 1.70 18.31 -11.21
N GLY A 128 1.39 17.28 -12.00
CA GLY A 128 2.25 16.11 -12.19
C GLY A 128 2.43 15.28 -10.91
N LEU A 129 1.45 15.32 -9.99
CA LEU A 129 1.45 14.49 -8.79
C LEU A 129 0.91 13.11 -9.10
N VAL A 130 1.63 12.08 -8.67
CA VAL A 130 1.14 10.69 -8.72
C VAL A 130 0.10 10.49 -7.63
N VAL A 131 -1.02 9.86 -7.96
CA VAL A 131 -2.05 9.48 -6.99
C VAL A 131 -1.92 8.00 -6.66
N LEU A 132 -1.46 7.67 -5.45
CA LEU A 132 -1.50 6.31 -4.94
C LEU A 132 -2.84 6.09 -4.24
N ILE A 133 -3.75 5.38 -4.91
CA ILE A 133 -5.13 5.17 -4.47
C ILE A 133 -5.37 3.73 -4.04
N HIS A 134 -5.48 3.51 -2.72
CA HIS A 134 -5.88 2.23 -2.15
C HIS A 134 -7.40 2.14 -2.13
N THR A 135 -7.95 1.23 -2.90
CA THR A 135 -9.39 0.95 -2.97
C THR A 135 -9.63 -0.53 -2.75
N ALA A 136 -10.56 -0.86 -1.87
CA ALA A 136 -10.92 -2.22 -1.49
C ALA A 136 -9.77 -3.03 -0.85
N ASP A 137 -10.02 -4.30 -0.63
CA ASP A 137 -9.14 -5.31 -0.04
C ASP A 137 -9.24 -6.63 -0.83
N PRO A 138 -8.47 -7.68 -0.51
CA PRO A 138 -8.68 -9.00 -1.11
C PRO A 138 -10.12 -9.49 -0.98
N MET A 139 -10.62 -10.22 -1.99
CA MET A 139 -11.99 -10.78 -2.00
C MET A 139 -12.32 -11.55 -0.72
N ALA A 140 -11.33 -12.18 -0.12
CA ALA A 140 -11.47 -12.91 1.13
C ALA A 140 -12.01 -12.07 2.31
N PHE A 141 -11.91 -10.74 2.26
CA PHE A 141 -12.44 -9.84 3.29
C PHE A 141 -13.96 -9.70 3.22
N TRP A 142 -14.56 -10.04 2.06
CA TRP A 142 -16.02 -10.16 1.86
C TRP A 142 -16.54 -11.59 2.03
N GLN A 143 -15.68 -12.55 2.41
CA GLN A 143 -16.02 -13.94 2.62
C GLN A 143 -16.08 -14.30 4.11
N PRO A 144 -16.71 -15.44 4.49
CA PRO A 144 -16.68 -15.93 5.88
C PRO A 144 -15.24 -16.04 6.40
N VAL A 145 -15.04 -15.62 7.66
CA VAL A 145 -13.76 -15.80 8.35
C VAL A 145 -13.71 -17.18 8.98
N ASP A 146 -13.46 -18.19 8.16
CA ASP A 146 -13.35 -19.60 8.57
C ASP A 146 -11.98 -20.18 8.15
N GLU A 147 -11.77 -21.47 8.37
CA GLU A 147 -10.52 -22.16 8.06
C GLU A 147 -10.16 -22.21 6.56
N ARG A 148 -11.10 -21.95 5.66
CA ARG A 148 -10.90 -21.90 4.20
C ARG A 148 -10.40 -20.52 3.74
N ASN A 149 -10.63 -19.50 4.56
CA ASN A 149 -10.20 -18.15 4.26
C ASN A 149 -8.70 -18.02 4.55
N PHE A 150 -7.89 -17.81 3.52
CA PHE A 150 -6.44 -17.64 3.66
C PHE A 150 -6.06 -16.50 4.63
N TRP A 151 -6.88 -15.44 4.68
CA TRP A 151 -6.65 -14.26 5.52
C TRP A 151 -7.18 -14.41 6.95
N ASN A 152 -7.60 -15.60 7.37
CA ASN A 152 -8.17 -15.83 8.69
C ASN A 152 -7.22 -15.49 9.84
N GLY A 153 -5.91 -15.50 9.61
CA GLY A 153 -4.90 -15.06 10.59
C GLY A 153 -4.90 -13.55 10.83
N VAL A 154 -5.38 -12.78 9.86
CA VAL A 154 -5.53 -11.33 9.94
C VAL A 154 -6.93 -10.96 10.43
N LEU A 155 -7.97 -11.55 9.84
CA LEU A 155 -9.37 -11.16 10.03
C LEU A 155 -10.01 -11.69 11.31
N TYR A 156 -9.31 -12.50 12.10
CA TYR A 156 -9.84 -13.10 13.31
C TYR A 156 -9.32 -12.39 14.56
N GLY A 157 -10.21 -11.93 15.41
CA GLY A 157 -9.85 -11.26 16.66
C GLY A 157 -9.52 -9.78 16.45
N GLU A 158 -8.27 -9.37 16.58
CA GLU A 158 -7.85 -7.97 16.62
C GLU A 158 -8.23 -7.16 15.39
N TYR A 159 -8.27 -7.79 14.21
CA TYR A 159 -8.62 -7.15 12.94
C TYR A 159 -9.98 -7.60 12.37
N ASP A 160 -10.91 -8.02 13.20
CA ASP A 160 -12.25 -8.44 12.80
C ASP A 160 -13.04 -7.31 12.11
N TRP A 161 -12.73 -6.06 12.43
CA TRP A 161 -13.29 -4.88 11.80
C TRP A 161 -12.90 -4.73 10.31
N TRP A 162 -11.86 -5.40 9.84
CA TRP A 162 -11.52 -5.48 8.41
C TRP A 162 -12.35 -6.50 7.65
N SER A 163 -13.12 -7.36 8.32
CA SER A 163 -14.06 -8.24 7.64
C SER A 163 -15.31 -7.47 7.24
N TYR A 164 -15.59 -7.42 5.95
CA TYR A 164 -16.78 -6.78 5.38
C TYR A 164 -17.94 -7.73 5.16
N TYR A 165 -17.74 -9.01 5.46
CA TYR A 165 -18.72 -10.07 5.22
C TYR A 165 -20.05 -9.82 5.95
N ARG A 166 -21.15 -9.63 5.18
CA ARG A 166 -22.50 -9.37 5.67
C ARG A 166 -22.67 -8.17 6.61
N LYS A 167 -21.79 -7.17 6.51
CA LYS A 167 -21.82 -5.96 7.35
C LYS A 167 -22.36 -4.71 6.61
N GLY A 168 -22.95 -4.88 5.42
CA GLY A 168 -23.58 -3.78 4.67
C GLY A 168 -22.60 -2.86 3.93
N PHE A 169 -21.35 -3.25 3.77
CA PHE A 169 -20.39 -2.54 2.94
C PHE A 169 -20.67 -2.71 1.45
N PRO A 170 -20.26 -1.75 0.59
CA PRO A 170 -20.23 -1.96 -0.85
C PRO A 170 -19.44 -3.22 -1.21
N SER A 171 -19.79 -3.88 -2.29
CA SER A 171 -19.03 -5.02 -2.77
C SER A 171 -17.64 -4.58 -3.27
N ARG A 172 -16.66 -5.49 -3.24
CA ARG A 172 -15.34 -5.23 -3.80
C ARG A 172 -15.43 -4.76 -5.27
N GLU A 173 -16.24 -5.42 -6.07
CA GLU A 173 -16.35 -5.13 -7.50
C GLU A 173 -16.97 -3.76 -7.77
N GLU A 174 -17.94 -3.32 -6.96
CA GLU A 174 -18.46 -1.95 -7.03
C GLU A 174 -17.37 -0.92 -6.74
N LEU A 175 -16.59 -1.09 -5.66
CA LEU A 175 -15.49 -0.20 -5.29
C LEU A 175 -14.42 -0.12 -6.38
N LEU A 176 -14.03 -1.28 -6.96
CA LEU A 176 -13.02 -1.32 -8.02
C LEU A 176 -13.53 -0.71 -9.33
N ALA A 177 -14.82 -0.89 -9.66
CA ALA A 177 -15.44 -0.23 -10.81
C ALA A 177 -15.48 1.29 -10.62
N GLU A 178 -15.80 1.78 -9.44
CA GLU A 178 -15.77 3.23 -9.12
C GLU A 178 -14.35 3.81 -9.24
N ARG A 179 -13.33 3.10 -8.75
CA ARG A 179 -11.93 3.48 -8.91
C ARG A 179 -11.54 3.56 -10.39
N ASN A 180 -11.87 2.55 -11.16
CA ASN A 180 -11.55 2.51 -12.59
C ASN A 180 -12.25 3.62 -13.38
N ASP A 181 -13.48 3.98 -12.99
CA ASP A 181 -14.20 5.13 -13.55
C ASP A 181 -13.46 6.45 -13.28
N VAL A 182 -12.94 6.67 -12.08
CA VAL A 182 -12.08 7.83 -11.76
C VAL A 182 -10.85 7.85 -12.67
N ILE A 183 -10.13 6.74 -12.78
CA ILE A 183 -8.90 6.65 -13.57
C ILE A 183 -9.17 6.95 -15.05
N ALA A 184 -10.26 6.41 -15.59
CA ALA A 184 -10.67 6.64 -16.98
C ALA A 184 -11.08 8.11 -17.25
N ARG A 185 -11.75 8.77 -16.29
CA ARG A 185 -12.16 10.17 -16.40
C ARG A 185 -11.02 11.18 -16.26
N HIS A 186 -9.88 10.76 -15.70
CA HIS A 186 -8.72 11.63 -15.46
C HIS A 186 -7.46 11.11 -16.16
N PRO A 187 -7.41 11.04 -17.51
CA PRO A 187 -6.32 10.42 -18.25
C PRO A 187 -4.97 11.15 -18.11
N GLU A 188 -4.99 12.44 -17.71
CA GLU A 188 -3.76 13.22 -17.46
C GLU A 188 -3.16 12.96 -16.07
N THR A 189 -3.84 12.19 -15.22
CA THR A 189 -3.40 11.87 -13.86
C THR A 189 -2.84 10.46 -13.84
N THR A 190 -1.63 10.30 -13.32
CA THR A 190 -1.03 8.97 -13.10
C THR A 190 -1.54 8.39 -11.79
N PHE A 191 -2.13 7.21 -11.86
CA PHE A 191 -2.61 6.47 -10.70
C PHE A 191 -1.77 5.24 -10.42
N VAL A 192 -1.37 5.04 -9.18
CA VAL A 192 -0.82 3.78 -8.66
C VAL A 192 -1.86 3.15 -7.75
N CYS A 193 -2.34 1.97 -8.09
CA CYS A 193 -3.23 1.20 -7.23
C CYS A 193 -2.42 0.13 -6.50
N PRO A 194 -2.23 0.26 -5.17
CA PRO A 194 -1.38 -0.64 -4.42
C PRO A 194 -1.94 -2.05 -4.34
N HIS A 195 -1.06 -2.99 -3.94
CA HIS A 195 -1.47 -4.36 -3.67
C HIS A 195 -2.03 -5.09 -4.91
N VAL A 196 -1.42 -4.82 -6.09
CA VAL A 196 -1.90 -5.30 -7.39
C VAL A 196 -3.35 -4.84 -7.62
N GLY A 197 -3.64 -3.58 -7.25
CA GLY A 197 -4.97 -2.98 -7.39
C GLY A 197 -6.08 -3.72 -6.63
N SER A 198 -5.74 -4.40 -5.53
CA SER A 198 -6.62 -5.31 -4.77
C SER A 198 -7.14 -6.51 -5.58
N ARG A 199 -6.41 -6.91 -6.67
CA ARG A 199 -6.74 -8.04 -7.56
C ARG A 199 -5.67 -9.14 -7.57
N ALA A 200 -4.78 -9.22 -6.58
CA ALA A 200 -3.75 -10.26 -6.51
C ALA A 200 -4.31 -11.70 -6.49
N ASP A 201 -5.58 -11.86 -6.17
CA ASP A 201 -6.32 -13.11 -6.22
C ASP A 201 -6.90 -13.45 -7.61
N CYS A 202 -6.93 -12.48 -8.56
CA CYS A 202 -7.43 -12.62 -9.93
C CYS A 202 -6.59 -11.76 -10.90
N LEU A 203 -5.41 -12.26 -11.32
CA LEU A 203 -4.47 -11.52 -12.16
C LEU A 203 -5.00 -11.26 -13.57
N ASP A 204 -5.92 -12.08 -14.08
CA ASP A 204 -6.56 -11.84 -15.40
C ASP A 204 -7.36 -10.52 -15.36
N ALA A 205 -8.16 -10.31 -14.31
CA ALA A 205 -8.89 -9.06 -14.14
C ALA A 205 -7.95 -7.86 -13.84
N ALA A 206 -6.78 -8.10 -13.22
CA ALA A 206 -5.76 -7.07 -13.08
C ALA A 206 -5.13 -6.70 -14.43
N ALA A 207 -4.92 -7.68 -15.31
CA ALA A 207 -4.44 -7.46 -16.66
C ALA A 207 -5.44 -6.66 -17.49
N ASP A 208 -6.72 -7.02 -17.44
CA ASP A 208 -7.81 -6.29 -18.13
C ASP A 208 -7.84 -4.81 -17.70
N ASP A 209 -7.71 -4.53 -16.40
CA ASP A 209 -7.66 -3.15 -15.88
C ASP A 209 -6.45 -2.39 -16.47
N LEU A 210 -5.25 -2.99 -16.49
CA LEU A 210 -4.02 -2.37 -17.03
C LEU A 210 -4.11 -2.12 -18.55
N GLU A 211 -4.76 -3.00 -19.30
CA GLU A 211 -4.96 -2.83 -20.75
C GLU A 211 -5.96 -1.72 -21.05
N ALA A 212 -7.02 -1.62 -20.26
CA ALA A 212 -8.07 -0.63 -20.45
C ALA A 212 -7.66 0.80 -20.03
N LEU A 213 -6.72 0.93 -19.05
CA LEU A 213 -6.40 2.18 -18.39
C LEU A 213 -4.90 2.51 -18.55
N PRO A 214 -4.49 3.29 -19.56
CA PRO A 214 -3.08 3.56 -19.84
C PRO A 214 -2.35 4.35 -18.75
N ASN A 215 -3.06 5.08 -17.90
CA ASN A 215 -2.54 5.87 -16.79
C ASN A 215 -2.59 5.13 -15.42
N LEU A 216 -2.94 3.84 -15.41
CA LEU A 216 -2.95 2.97 -14.24
C LEU A 216 -1.62 2.24 -14.10
N TYR A 217 -1.08 2.21 -12.90
CA TYR A 217 0.06 1.40 -12.45
C TYR A 217 -0.33 0.60 -11.21
N TYR A 218 0.37 -0.49 -10.94
CA TYR A 218 0.24 -1.25 -9.69
C TYR A 218 1.54 -1.25 -8.89
N ASP A 219 1.44 -1.45 -7.58
CA ASP A 219 2.54 -1.98 -6.78
C ASP A 219 2.20 -3.38 -6.26
N LEU A 220 3.23 -4.14 -5.90
CA LEU A 220 3.07 -5.53 -5.44
C LEU A 220 3.04 -5.66 -3.92
N SER A 221 3.06 -4.52 -3.20
CA SER A 221 3.20 -4.48 -1.74
C SER A 221 2.19 -5.37 -1.03
N ALA A 222 2.62 -6.02 0.03
CA ALA A 222 1.82 -6.87 0.91
C ALA A 222 1.06 -8.04 0.21
N ARG A 223 1.40 -8.42 -1.04
CA ARG A 223 0.64 -9.47 -1.79
C ARG A 223 1.45 -10.70 -2.20
N ILE A 224 2.74 -10.72 -1.92
CA ILE A 224 3.60 -11.90 -2.18
C ILE A 224 2.97 -13.22 -1.67
N PRO A 225 2.39 -13.28 -0.45
CA PRO A 225 1.81 -14.52 0.05
C PRO A 225 0.69 -15.10 -0.80
N ILE A 226 -0.09 -14.25 -1.46
CA ILE A 226 -1.18 -14.73 -2.32
C ILE A 226 -0.70 -14.98 -3.75
N LEU A 227 0.27 -14.22 -4.23
CA LEU A 227 0.86 -14.37 -5.56
C LEU A 227 1.69 -15.66 -5.67
N GLY A 228 2.43 -16.02 -4.62
CA GLY A 228 3.27 -17.22 -4.54
C GLY A 228 2.65 -18.39 -3.76
N LEU A 229 1.35 -18.38 -3.45
CA LEU A 229 0.70 -19.37 -2.58
C LEU A 229 0.82 -20.81 -3.10
N THR A 230 0.88 -21.00 -4.41
CA THR A 230 1.11 -22.26 -5.10
C THR A 230 2.06 -22.04 -6.28
N GLU A 231 2.68 -23.12 -6.76
CA GLU A 231 3.55 -23.08 -7.94
C GLU A 231 2.81 -22.52 -9.17
N GLU A 232 1.56 -22.92 -9.38
CA GLU A 232 0.71 -22.41 -10.48
C GLU A 232 0.49 -20.89 -10.37
N ARG A 233 0.21 -20.40 -9.16
CA ARG A 233 0.03 -18.95 -8.93
C ARG A 233 1.33 -18.18 -9.16
N ALA A 234 2.47 -18.72 -8.70
CA ALA A 234 3.77 -18.13 -8.94
C ALA A 234 4.11 -18.06 -10.44
N ALA A 235 3.82 -19.12 -11.20
CA ALA A 235 3.99 -19.14 -12.66
C ALA A 235 3.11 -18.08 -13.33
N HIS A 236 1.84 -17.98 -12.96
CA HIS A 236 0.92 -16.95 -13.49
C HIS A 236 1.37 -15.53 -13.10
N ALA A 237 1.81 -15.33 -11.85
CA ALA A 237 2.37 -14.05 -11.42
C ALA A 237 3.63 -13.67 -12.21
N ARG A 238 4.50 -14.64 -12.52
CA ARG A 238 5.68 -14.43 -13.37
C ARG A 238 5.30 -13.92 -14.75
N GLU A 239 4.34 -14.56 -15.42
CA GLU A 239 3.86 -14.15 -16.75
C GLU A 239 3.27 -12.74 -16.70
N PHE A 240 2.45 -12.46 -15.70
CA PHE A 240 1.85 -11.15 -15.46
C PHE A 240 2.92 -10.06 -15.25
N PHE A 241 3.93 -10.31 -14.41
CA PHE A 241 5.00 -9.34 -14.16
C PHE A 241 5.86 -9.07 -15.39
N ILE A 242 6.20 -10.09 -16.17
CA ILE A 242 6.96 -9.91 -17.42
C ILE A 242 6.14 -9.12 -18.45
N ARG A 243 4.84 -9.42 -18.58
CA ARG A 243 3.95 -8.73 -19.53
C ARG A 243 3.79 -7.25 -19.20
N PHE A 244 3.70 -6.90 -17.92
CA PHE A 244 3.42 -5.54 -17.45
C PHE A 244 4.59 -4.91 -16.68
N GLN A 245 5.83 -5.32 -16.95
CA GLN A 245 7.02 -4.88 -16.22
C GLN A 245 7.17 -3.35 -16.10
N ASP A 246 6.74 -2.60 -17.14
CA ASP A 246 6.79 -1.13 -17.15
C ASP A 246 5.64 -0.46 -16.37
N ARG A 247 4.73 -1.25 -15.81
CA ARG A 247 3.50 -0.80 -15.15
C ARG A 247 3.37 -1.31 -13.71
N ILE A 248 4.34 -2.09 -13.23
CA ILE A 248 4.34 -2.68 -11.89
C ILE A 248 5.55 -2.18 -11.11
N LEU A 249 5.29 -1.59 -9.95
CA LEU A 249 6.29 -1.03 -9.07
C LEU A 249 6.61 -2.01 -7.94
N PHE A 250 7.87 -2.05 -7.55
CA PHE A 250 8.27 -2.70 -6.30
C PHE A 250 7.81 -1.86 -5.12
N GLY A 251 7.20 -2.47 -4.12
CA GLY A 251 6.79 -1.85 -2.87
C GLY A 251 6.64 -2.90 -1.78
N THR A 252 6.91 -2.52 -0.54
CA THR A 252 6.86 -3.44 0.61
C THR A 252 5.65 -3.23 1.51
N ASP A 253 5.12 -2.01 1.62
CA ASP A 253 4.16 -1.59 2.65
C ASP A 253 4.75 -1.64 4.07
N MET A 254 6.06 -1.37 4.20
CA MET A 254 6.72 -1.25 5.51
C MET A 254 6.19 -0.05 6.30
N ILE A 255 5.92 -0.27 7.59
CA ILE A 255 5.30 0.72 8.47
C ILE A 255 6.23 1.02 9.65
N TYR A 256 6.72 2.26 9.72
CA TYR A 256 7.58 2.79 10.78
C TYR A 256 6.76 3.75 11.64
N ASP A 257 6.00 3.21 12.59
CA ASP A 257 5.11 3.95 13.49
C ASP A 257 5.30 3.58 14.96
N ASP A 258 4.55 4.24 15.84
CA ASP A 258 4.62 4.05 17.29
C ASP A 258 4.11 2.68 17.77
N THR A 259 3.45 1.91 16.89
CA THR A 259 2.97 0.56 17.20
C THR A 259 4.01 -0.49 16.79
N ASN A 260 4.53 -0.39 15.58
CA ASN A 260 5.39 -1.42 15.00
C ASN A 260 6.84 -1.33 15.51
N VAL A 261 7.39 -0.13 15.61
CA VAL A 261 8.79 0.07 16.01
C VAL A 261 9.05 -0.39 17.44
N PRO A 262 8.29 0.02 18.47
CA PRO A 262 8.52 -0.41 19.86
C PRO A 262 8.33 -1.91 20.08
N THR A 263 7.49 -2.57 19.28
CA THR A 263 7.28 -4.02 19.38
C THR A 263 8.34 -4.82 18.62
N GLY A 264 9.21 -4.15 17.88
CA GLY A 264 10.16 -4.79 16.98
C GLY A 264 9.51 -5.55 15.85
N GLN A 265 8.30 -5.15 15.45
CA GLN A 265 7.54 -5.74 14.34
C GLN A 265 7.53 -4.77 13.16
N GLN A 266 7.55 -5.33 11.96
CA GLN A 266 7.51 -4.55 10.74
C GLN A 266 6.09 -3.99 10.48
N ALA A 267 5.07 -4.84 10.61
CA ALA A 267 3.66 -4.49 10.74
C ALA A 267 2.96 -5.66 11.42
N GLN A 268 2.04 -5.37 12.36
CA GLN A 268 1.38 -6.44 13.12
C GLN A 268 0.65 -7.46 12.25
N ILE A 269 0.10 -7.00 11.12
CA ILE A 269 -0.59 -7.84 10.14
C ILE A 269 0.36 -8.66 9.25
N LEU A 270 1.64 -8.30 9.21
CA LEU A 270 2.63 -8.88 8.30
C LEU A 270 3.60 -9.81 9.02
N TYR A 271 3.66 -9.78 10.35
CA TYR A 271 4.65 -10.50 11.15
C TYR A 271 4.02 -11.48 12.13
N GLN A 272 4.73 -12.59 12.43
CA GLN A 272 4.31 -13.59 13.43
C GLN A 272 4.85 -13.19 14.81
N PRO A 273 3.99 -12.96 15.83
CA PRO A 273 4.46 -12.72 17.18
C PRO A 273 5.13 -13.96 17.78
N GLY A 274 6.26 -13.81 18.45
CA GLY A 274 6.83 -14.83 19.34
C GLY A 274 8.04 -15.60 18.83
N GLU A 275 8.55 -15.35 17.62
CA GLU A 275 9.71 -16.08 17.08
C GLU A 275 11.07 -15.47 17.43
N ILE A 276 11.12 -14.29 18.08
CA ILE A 276 12.36 -13.63 18.50
C ILE A 276 12.32 -13.36 20.01
N PRO A 277 13.36 -13.76 20.77
CA PRO A 277 13.42 -13.53 22.22
C PRO A 277 13.39 -12.05 22.60
N LEU A 278 12.63 -11.72 23.65
CA LEU A 278 12.36 -10.36 24.13
C LEU A 278 13.50 -9.69 24.93
N GLU A 279 14.71 -10.25 24.98
CA GLU A 279 15.77 -9.85 25.91
C GLU A 279 16.86 -8.96 25.30
N GLU A 280 16.59 -8.17 24.26
CA GLU A 280 17.61 -7.29 23.69
C GLU A 280 17.51 -5.85 24.14
N ALA A 281 18.68 -5.24 24.42
CA ALA A 281 18.80 -3.89 24.97
C ALA A 281 18.49 -2.76 23.97
N ASP A 282 18.31 -3.04 22.67
CA ASP A 282 17.98 -2.07 21.62
C ASP A 282 16.70 -2.48 20.86
N PRO A 283 15.54 -1.87 21.15
CA PRO A 283 14.31 -2.17 20.41
C PRO A 283 14.40 -1.88 18.92
N TYR A 284 15.28 -0.98 18.50
CA TYR A 284 15.50 -0.68 17.08
C TYR A 284 16.27 -1.78 16.35
N GLN A 285 17.18 -2.48 17.05
CA GLN A 285 17.92 -3.60 16.45
C GLN A 285 16.97 -4.68 15.95
N ARG A 286 16.03 -5.08 16.78
CA ARG A 286 15.02 -6.08 16.43
C ARG A 286 14.17 -5.63 15.23
N TYR A 287 13.71 -4.38 15.23
CA TYR A 287 12.94 -3.85 14.10
C TYR A 287 13.75 -3.87 12.80
N VAL A 288 15.02 -3.47 12.85
CA VAL A 288 15.92 -3.52 11.68
C VAL A 288 16.09 -4.94 11.16
N GLU A 289 16.28 -5.93 12.03
CA GLU A 289 16.44 -7.34 11.65
C GLU A 289 15.18 -7.91 11.01
N THR A 290 14.03 -7.69 11.63
CA THR A 290 12.75 -8.17 11.11
C THR A 290 12.36 -7.50 9.80
N SER A 291 12.58 -6.19 9.68
CA SER A 291 12.34 -5.44 8.44
C SER A 291 13.28 -5.89 7.32
N THR A 292 14.55 -6.18 7.64
CA THR A 292 15.51 -6.73 6.67
C THR A 292 15.07 -8.11 6.18
N ALA A 293 14.65 -9.00 7.07
CA ALA A 293 14.15 -10.33 6.72
C ALA A 293 12.89 -10.23 5.83
N PHE A 294 11.98 -9.32 6.18
CA PHE A 294 10.77 -9.06 5.41
C PHE A 294 11.10 -8.54 4.00
N PHE A 295 12.00 -7.58 3.88
CA PHE A 295 12.46 -7.06 2.58
C PHE A 295 13.13 -8.16 1.74
N ASN A 296 14.05 -8.92 2.33
CA ASN A 296 14.76 -9.99 1.64
C ASN A 296 13.79 -11.07 1.13
N SER A 297 12.72 -11.35 1.86
CA SER A 297 11.66 -12.27 1.40
C SER A 297 10.97 -11.78 0.11
N HIS A 298 10.82 -10.46 -0.07
CA HIS A 298 10.31 -9.88 -1.32
C HIS A 298 11.31 -10.08 -2.47
N ILE A 299 12.58 -9.79 -2.22
CA ILE A 299 13.63 -9.97 -3.23
C ILE A 299 13.76 -11.43 -3.63
N GLU A 300 13.81 -12.36 -2.65
CA GLU A 300 13.86 -13.78 -2.92
C GLU A 300 12.67 -14.26 -3.76
N PHE A 301 11.45 -13.81 -3.43
CA PHE A 301 10.26 -14.11 -4.22
C PHE A 301 10.41 -13.69 -5.68
N LEU A 302 10.94 -12.49 -5.93
CA LEU A 302 11.05 -11.96 -7.29
C LEU A 302 12.19 -12.58 -8.10
N THR A 303 13.31 -12.92 -7.46
CA THR A 303 14.56 -13.23 -8.14
C THR A 303 14.94 -14.71 -8.16
N THR A 304 14.20 -15.57 -7.46
CA THR A 304 14.48 -17.00 -7.39
C THR A 304 13.22 -17.84 -7.62
N ASP A 305 13.40 -19.13 -7.86
CA ASP A 305 12.34 -20.14 -7.87
C ASP A 305 12.22 -20.89 -6.51
N HIS A 306 12.89 -20.40 -5.47
CA HIS A 306 12.87 -21.02 -4.16
C HIS A 306 11.47 -21.03 -3.53
N VAL A 307 11.24 -22.02 -2.68
CA VAL A 307 10.04 -22.11 -1.86
C VAL A 307 10.36 -21.65 -0.44
N GLN A 308 9.81 -20.52 -0.06
CA GLN A 308 9.94 -20.00 1.30
C GLN A 308 8.94 -20.71 2.22
N SER A 309 9.41 -21.65 3.05
CA SER A 309 8.55 -22.49 3.90
C SER A 309 7.99 -21.77 5.13
N ASN A 310 8.66 -20.71 5.60
CA ASN A 310 8.23 -19.88 6.74
C ASN A 310 8.43 -18.40 6.40
N PRO A 311 7.65 -17.87 5.46
CA PRO A 311 7.79 -16.47 5.07
C PRO A 311 7.38 -15.55 6.23
N PRO A 312 8.00 -14.38 6.38
CA PRO A 312 7.73 -13.45 7.48
C PRO A 312 6.40 -12.67 7.27
N PHE A 313 5.30 -13.40 7.06
CA PHE A 313 3.98 -12.84 6.79
C PHE A 313 2.92 -13.47 7.68
N LYS A 314 2.14 -12.65 8.39
CA LYS A 314 0.99 -13.10 9.18
C LYS A 314 -0.28 -13.00 8.33
N ARG A 315 -0.68 -14.08 7.66
CA ARG A 315 -1.88 -14.13 6.80
C ARG A 315 -2.85 -15.20 7.22
N SER A 316 -2.39 -16.42 7.39
CA SER A 316 -3.18 -17.59 7.71
C SER A 316 -2.83 -18.12 9.10
N ARG A 317 -3.82 -18.75 9.78
CA ARG A 317 -3.58 -19.55 11.00
C ARG A 317 -2.92 -20.89 10.70
N LYS A 318 -2.97 -21.32 9.44
CA LYS A 318 -2.29 -22.55 8.98
C LYS A 318 -0.94 -22.17 8.38
N PRO A 319 0.08 -22.99 8.53
CA PRO A 319 1.34 -22.83 7.81
C PRO A 319 1.08 -22.74 6.29
N PHE A 320 1.85 -21.92 5.62
CA PHE A 320 1.83 -21.80 4.16
C PHE A 320 3.26 -21.56 3.66
N ALA A 321 3.47 -21.81 2.38
CA ALA A 321 4.71 -21.52 1.69
C ALA A 321 4.50 -20.47 0.62
N VAL A 322 5.57 -19.82 0.19
CA VAL A 322 5.58 -18.87 -0.92
C VAL A 322 6.58 -19.35 -1.96
N HIS A 323 6.10 -19.65 -3.15
CA HIS A 323 6.89 -20.04 -4.31
C HIS A 323 7.41 -18.77 -5.03
N GLY A 324 8.71 -18.74 -5.32
CA GLY A 324 9.33 -17.63 -6.04
C GLY A 324 8.93 -17.60 -7.51
N VAL A 325 8.96 -16.41 -8.11
CA VAL A 325 8.58 -16.19 -9.51
C VAL A 325 9.77 -16.13 -10.46
N ASN A 326 11.00 -16.04 -9.94
CA ASN A 326 12.24 -16.07 -10.72
C ASN A 326 12.19 -15.17 -11.97
N LEU A 327 11.99 -13.89 -11.77
CA LEU A 327 11.99 -12.94 -12.87
C LEU A 327 13.36 -12.90 -13.55
N PRO A 328 13.42 -12.72 -14.88
CA PRO A 328 14.69 -12.59 -15.58
C PRO A 328 15.44 -11.37 -15.02
N GLY A 329 16.72 -11.56 -14.69
CA GLY A 329 17.64 -10.45 -14.46
C GLY A 329 17.96 -9.77 -15.77
N GLU A 330 18.15 -8.44 -15.74
CA GLU A 330 18.78 -7.74 -16.86
C GLU A 330 20.26 -8.08 -16.97
#